data_035c23300c2482fa26b4bdb4aaee44ba
#
_entry.id   035c23300c2482fa26b4bdb4aaee44ba
#
_cell.length_a   1.000
_cell.length_b   1.000
_cell.length_c   1.000
_cell.angle_alpha   90.00
_cell.angle_beta   90.00
_cell.angle_gamma   90.00
#
_symmetry.space_group_name_H-M   'P 1'
#
loop_
_entity.id
_entity.type
_entity.pdbx_description
1 polymer ?
#
loop_
_entity_poly.entity_id
_entity_poly.type
_entity_poly.pdbx_seq_one_letter_code
_entity_poly.pdbx_strand_id
1 'polypeptide(L)'
;MEKTKKQDNRIETNVLINKAPLCRICPAKIYQKEDAKLKYGKGNILPTYVFVLPPEAINNSHCEEYLRMITENIVDLNTEYITYHPKCAVSSPVEGYGNFCRHYLLHELMKVKPKKVFFFGIDIPDEILQFAGIKFDVYKMNNLLSIYYGKERLTDFITKMKQLL
;
A
#
# COMPACT_ATOMS: atom_id res chain seq x y z
N MET A 1 -25.39 -32.53 7.05
CA MET A 1 -25.02 -31.09 7.14
C MET A 1 -23.53 -30.96 6.84
N GLU A 2 -23.20 -30.77 5.57
CA GLU A 2 -21.81 -30.58 5.13
C GLU A 2 -21.39 -29.16 5.43
N LYS A 3 -20.37 -29.01 6.27
CA LYS A 3 -19.69 -27.74 6.48
C LYS A 3 -18.80 -27.48 5.26
N THR A 4 -19.25 -26.67 4.33
CA THR A 4 -18.43 -26.13 3.25
C THR A 4 -17.25 -25.40 3.88
N LYS A 5 -16.07 -26.01 3.79
CA LYS A 5 -14.80 -25.33 4.07
C LYS A 5 -14.67 -24.18 3.07
N LYS A 6 -14.86 -22.94 3.54
CA LYS A 6 -14.38 -21.77 2.83
C LYS A 6 -12.87 -21.95 2.66
N GLN A 7 -12.44 -22.27 1.47
CA GLN A 7 -11.03 -22.23 1.10
C GLN A 7 -10.56 -20.80 1.32
N ASP A 8 -9.63 -20.65 2.24
CA ASP A 8 -8.97 -19.38 2.56
C ASP A 8 -8.04 -19.08 1.36
N ASN A 9 -8.53 -18.32 0.40
CA ASN A 9 -7.79 -17.89 -0.79
C ASN A 9 -6.75 -16.79 -0.46
N ARG A 10 -6.22 -16.76 0.74
CA ARG A 10 -5.03 -16.00 1.08
C ARG A 10 -3.82 -16.65 0.36
N ILE A 11 -3.71 -16.38 -0.91
CA ILE A 11 -2.42 -16.56 -1.57
C ILE A 11 -1.55 -15.47 -0.96
N GLU A 12 -0.70 -15.86 -0.04
CA GLU A 12 0.37 -14.99 0.41
C GLU A 12 1.08 -14.50 -0.84
N THR A 13 1.08 -13.21 -1.07
CA THR A 13 1.76 -12.55 -2.19
C THR A 13 3.25 -12.85 -2.22
N ASN A 14 3.77 -13.49 -1.20
CA ASN A 14 5.09 -14.10 -1.11
C ASN A 14 5.44 -15.03 -2.29
N VAL A 15 4.46 -15.65 -2.94
CA VAL A 15 4.71 -16.52 -4.11
C VAL A 15 5.18 -15.71 -5.33
N LEU A 16 4.78 -14.44 -5.44
CA LEU A 16 5.14 -13.62 -6.59
C LEU A 16 6.52 -12.97 -6.44
N ILE A 17 7.13 -13.04 -5.26
CA ILE A 17 8.22 -12.16 -4.85
C ILE A 17 9.38 -12.89 -4.21
N ASN A 18 9.32 -14.20 -4.13
CA ASN A 18 10.40 -15.04 -3.58
C ASN A 18 11.75 -14.94 -4.33
N LYS A 19 11.90 -14.01 -5.27
CA LYS A 19 13.12 -13.82 -6.06
C LYS A 19 13.68 -12.41 -6.08
N ALA A 20 13.20 -11.48 -5.28
CA ALA A 20 13.86 -10.18 -5.14
C ALA A 20 14.65 -10.10 -3.82
N PRO A 21 15.77 -10.78 -3.72
CA PRO A 21 16.71 -10.52 -2.65
C PRO A 21 17.31 -9.15 -2.94
N LEU A 22 17.20 -8.21 -2.02
CA LEU A 22 17.96 -6.97 -2.06
C LEU A 22 17.74 -6.15 -3.34
N CYS A 23 16.82 -5.20 -3.29
CA CYS A 23 16.71 -4.20 -4.34
C CYS A 23 18.06 -3.51 -4.55
N ARG A 24 18.69 -3.73 -5.71
CA ARG A 24 20.01 -3.17 -6.05
C ARG A 24 19.92 -1.93 -6.94
N ILE A 25 18.71 -1.45 -7.20
CA ILE A 25 18.44 -0.45 -8.25
C ILE A 25 18.47 0.96 -7.66
N CYS A 26 18.25 1.12 -6.36
CA CYS A 26 18.04 2.41 -5.73
C CYS A 26 19.28 2.90 -4.98
N PRO A 27 19.63 4.20 -5.08
CA PRO A 27 20.69 4.82 -4.26
C PRO A 27 20.47 4.64 -2.74
N ALA A 28 19.22 4.56 -2.30
CA ALA A 28 18.86 4.30 -0.90
C ALA A 28 19.40 2.95 -0.38
N LYS A 29 19.85 2.05 -1.26
CA LYS A 29 20.53 0.80 -0.89
C LYS A 29 21.73 1.04 0.03
N ILE A 30 22.43 2.15 -0.17
CA ILE A 30 23.61 2.50 0.65
C ILE A 30 23.20 2.70 2.11
N TYR A 31 21.94 3.07 2.35
CA TYR A 31 21.37 3.35 3.68
C TYR A 31 20.50 2.21 4.22
N GLN A 32 20.30 1.16 3.42
CA GLN A 32 19.59 -0.02 3.91
C GLN A 32 20.52 -0.81 4.83
N LYS A 33 20.05 -1.12 6.03
CA LYS A 33 20.62 -2.18 6.84
C LYS A 33 20.59 -3.48 6.03
N GLU A 34 21.58 -4.32 6.17
CA GLU A 34 21.69 -5.59 5.43
C GLU A 34 20.41 -6.44 5.45
N ASP A 35 19.58 -6.26 6.47
CA ASP A 35 18.30 -6.96 6.68
C ASP A 35 17.06 -6.23 6.14
N ALA A 36 17.20 -5.06 5.51
CA ALA A 36 16.07 -4.31 5.00
C ALA A 36 15.43 -5.01 3.80
N LYS A 37 14.50 -5.89 4.08
CA LYS A 37 13.71 -6.60 3.09
C LYS A 37 12.68 -5.66 2.47
N LEU A 38 12.46 -5.82 1.16
CA LEU A 38 11.34 -5.19 0.50
C LEU A 38 10.04 -5.63 1.15
N LYS A 39 9.19 -4.68 1.47
CA LYS A 39 7.86 -4.96 2.02
C LYS A 39 6.84 -4.94 0.88
N TYR A 40 6.29 -6.09 0.63
CA TYR A 40 5.22 -6.26 -0.34
C TYR A 40 3.85 -6.11 0.29
N GLY A 41 2.85 -5.99 -0.57
CA GLY A 41 1.48 -5.92 -0.11
C GLY A 41 0.98 -7.25 0.44
N LYS A 42 -0.12 -7.16 1.17
CA LYS A 42 -0.85 -8.28 1.77
C LYS A 42 -2.34 -8.11 1.53
N GLY A 43 -3.06 -9.19 1.41
CA GLY A 43 -4.52 -9.18 1.25
C GLY A 43 -4.99 -10.04 0.10
N ASN A 44 -6.17 -9.71 -0.41
CA ASN A 44 -6.82 -10.46 -1.49
C ASN A 44 -6.09 -10.22 -2.83
N ILE A 45 -6.08 -11.22 -3.69
CA ILE A 45 -5.51 -11.15 -5.05
C ILE A 45 -6.44 -10.48 -6.06
N LEU A 46 -7.72 -10.33 -5.73
CA LEU A 46 -8.73 -9.63 -6.53
C LEU A 46 -9.48 -8.64 -5.62
N PRO A 47 -8.79 -7.63 -5.10
CA PRO A 47 -9.41 -6.66 -4.21
C PRO A 47 -10.27 -5.68 -5.00
N THR A 48 -11.31 -5.13 -4.36
CA THR A 48 -12.00 -3.94 -4.90
C THR A 48 -11.14 -2.70 -4.69
N TYR A 49 -10.51 -2.61 -3.53
CA TYR A 49 -9.70 -1.46 -3.12
C TYR A 49 -8.26 -1.86 -2.83
N VAL A 50 -7.32 -1.00 -3.23
CA VAL A 50 -5.92 -1.07 -2.82
C VAL A 50 -5.58 0.17 -2.00
N PHE A 51 -4.99 -0.05 -0.84
CA PHE A 51 -4.51 1.00 0.05
C PHE A 51 -2.99 1.02 0.01
N VAL A 52 -2.41 2.11 -0.50
CA VAL A 52 -0.97 2.29 -0.62
C VAL A 52 -0.50 3.20 0.50
N LEU A 53 0.24 2.63 1.44
CA LEU A 53 0.75 3.31 2.62
C LEU A 53 2.18 3.83 2.39
N PRO A 54 2.59 4.91 3.06
CA PRO A 54 3.95 5.42 2.96
C PRO A 54 4.96 4.47 3.64
N PRO A 55 6.26 4.61 3.35
CA PRO A 55 7.28 3.69 3.85
C PRO A 55 7.43 3.70 5.37
N GLU A 56 7.06 4.80 6.03
CA GLU A 56 7.04 4.89 7.50
C GLU A 56 6.08 3.87 8.13
N ALA A 57 5.01 3.51 7.41
CA ALA A 57 4.06 2.50 7.86
C ALA A 57 4.66 1.08 7.92
N ILE A 58 5.78 0.83 7.25
CA ILE A 58 6.44 -0.49 7.27
C ILE A 58 6.88 -0.88 8.68
N ASN A 59 7.36 0.11 9.44
CA ASN A 59 7.87 -0.08 10.79
C ASN A 59 6.97 0.55 11.87
N ASN A 60 5.79 1.05 11.48
CA ASN A 60 4.87 1.74 12.37
C ASN A 60 3.45 1.22 12.17
N SER A 61 2.98 0.42 13.12
CA SER A 61 1.64 -0.19 13.09
C SER A 61 0.49 0.82 13.15
N HIS A 62 0.73 2.04 13.62
CA HIS A 62 -0.32 3.06 13.72
C HIS A 62 -0.96 3.41 12.37
N CYS A 63 -0.21 3.36 11.28
CA CYS A 63 -0.78 3.60 9.94
C CYS A 63 -1.85 2.55 9.58
N GLU A 64 -1.59 1.28 9.83
CA GLU A 64 -2.56 0.22 9.57
C GLU A 64 -3.72 0.27 10.56
N GLU A 65 -3.45 0.63 11.80
CA GLU A 65 -4.49 0.82 12.83
C GLU A 65 -5.45 1.96 12.43
N TYR A 66 -4.93 3.13 12.06
CA TYR A 66 -5.77 4.23 11.59
C TYR A 66 -6.51 3.87 10.31
N LEU A 67 -5.88 3.19 9.36
CA LEU A 67 -6.57 2.71 8.18
C LEU A 67 -7.77 1.83 8.56
N ARG A 68 -7.58 0.91 9.52
CA ARG A 68 -8.66 0.05 10.01
C ARG A 68 -9.80 0.86 10.65
N MET A 69 -9.47 1.84 11.49
CA MET A 69 -10.46 2.72 12.11
C MET A 69 -11.25 3.55 11.09
N ILE A 70 -10.56 4.07 10.06
CA ILE A 70 -11.18 4.88 9.00
C ILE A 70 -12.13 4.05 8.14
N THR A 71 -11.78 2.80 7.87
CA THR A 71 -12.56 1.92 7.00
C THR A 71 -13.53 1.03 7.77
N GLU A 72 -13.52 1.08 9.10
CA GLU A 72 -14.42 0.31 9.96
C GLU A 72 -15.89 0.53 9.57
N ASN A 73 -16.64 -0.56 9.43
CA ASN A 73 -18.03 -0.57 8.97
C ASN A 73 -18.27 -0.07 7.53
N ILE A 74 -17.22 0.17 6.74
CA ILE A 74 -17.32 0.59 5.34
C ILE A 74 -16.75 -0.50 4.43
N VAL A 75 -15.57 -1.02 4.76
CA VAL A 75 -14.82 -1.98 3.96
C VAL A 75 -14.27 -3.08 4.86
N ASP A 76 -14.41 -4.33 4.45
CA ASP A 76 -13.70 -5.44 5.09
C ASP A 76 -12.26 -5.49 4.59
N LEU A 77 -11.32 -4.98 5.39
CA LEU A 77 -9.89 -4.98 5.05
C LEU A 77 -9.30 -6.39 4.84
N ASN A 78 -10.00 -7.46 5.27
CA ASN A 78 -9.53 -8.82 4.99
C ASN A 78 -9.78 -9.23 3.54
N THR A 79 -10.68 -8.55 2.84
CA THR A 79 -10.98 -8.78 1.43
C THR A 79 -10.26 -7.81 0.49
N GLU A 80 -9.52 -6.86 1.04
CA GLU A 80 -8.84 -5.82 0.30
C GLU A 80 -7.31 -6.03 0.31
N TYR A 81 -6.57 -5.16 -0.39
CA TYR A 81 -5.13 -5.25 -0.52
C TYR A 81 -4.44 -4.02 0.05
N ILE A 82 -3.49 -4.24 0.96
CA ILE A 82 -2.67 -3.17 1.54
C ILE A 82 -1.24 -3.35 1.06
N THR A 83 -0.64 -2.30 0.53
CA THR A 83 0.74 -2.29 0.09
C THR A 83 1.46 -1.01 0.49
N TYR A 84 2.74 -0.90 0.12
CA TYR A 84 3.59 0.21 0.53
C TYR A 84 4.32 0.81 -0.67
N HIS A 85 4.55 2.11 -0.61
CA HIS A 85 5.41 2.78 -1.58
C HIS A 85 6.15 3.97 -0.93
N PRO A 86 7.45 4.01 -1.02
CA PRO A 86 8.41 2.97 -1.49
C PRO A 86 8.32 1.65 -0.71
N LYS A 87 8.87 0.58 -1.29
CA LYS A 87 8.77 -0.79 -0.77
C LYS A 87 9.68 -1.09 0.43
N CYS A 88 10.49 -0.15 0.84
CA CYS A 88 11.41 -0.29 1.97
C CYS A 88 11.39 0.96 2.82
N ALA A 89 11.53 0.80 4.14
CA ALA A 89 11.78 1.89 5.05
C ALA A 89 13.29 2.15 5.11
N VAL A 90 13.69 3.37 4.77
CA VAL A 90 15.10 3.80 4.88
C VAL A 90 15.21 4.85 5.99
N SER A 91 16.31 4.79 6.74
CA SER A 91 16.56 5.72 7.86
C SER A 91 16.83 7.16 7.39
N SER A 92 17.37 7.30 6.18
CA SER A 92 17.68 8.59 5.57
C SER A 92 17.27 8.56 4.11
N PRO A 93 16.03 8.93 3.79
CA PRO A 93 15.56 8.90 2.41
C PRO A 93 16.30 9.94 1.58
N VAL A 94 16.83 9.50 0.45
CA VAL A 94 17.35 10.37 -0.59
C VAL A 94 16.18 10.85 -1.43
N GLU A 95 16.17 12.10 -1.83
CA GLU A 95 15.12 12.67 -2.67
C GLU A 95 14.88 11.78 -3.90
N GLY A 96 13.61 11.50 -4.18
CA GLY A 96 13.20 10.69 -5.33
C GLY A 96 13.49 9.20 -5.23
N TYR A 97 13.97 8.68 -4.09
CA TYR A 97 14.25 7.24 -3.98
C TYR A 97 13.05 6.34 -4.28
N GLY A 98 11.84 6.82 -4.03
CA GLY A 98 10.60 6.14 -4.38
C GLY A 98 10.44 5.91 -5.88
N ASN A 99 11.05 6.75 -6.72
CA ASN A 99 10.97 6.62 -8.17
C ASN A 99 11.56 5.29 -8.66
N PHE A 100 12.59 4.78 -7.99
CA PHE A 100 13.22 3.51 -8.33
C PHE A 100 12.34 2.29 -7.95
N CYS A 101 11.47 2.43 -6.95
CA CYS A 101 10.56 1.37 -6.52
C CYS A 101 9.24 1.34 -7.27
N ARG A 102 8.97 2.33 -8.10
CA ARG A 102 7.68 2.55 -8.76
C ARG A 102 7.23 1.35 -9.58
N HIS A 103 8.13 0.71 -10.31
CA HIS A 103 7.82 -0.46 -11.12
C HIS A 103 7.31 -1.65 -10.30
N TYR A 104 7.76 -1.81 -9.05
CA TYR A 104 7.25 -2.87 -8.16
C TYR A 104 5.80 -2.62 -7.79
N LEU A 105 5.45 -1.37 -7.45
CA LEU A 105 4.06 -1.00 -7.16
C LEU A 105 3.16 -1.20 -8.38
N LEU A 106 3.58 -0.71 -9.55
CA LEU A 106 2.82 -0.87 -10.79
C LEU A 106 2.59 -2.35 -11.10
N HIS A 107 3.60 -3.19 -10.95
CA HIS A 107 3.49 -4.61 -11.16
C HIS A 107 2.49 -5.29 -10.20
N GLU A 108 2.47 -4.90 -8.93
CA GLU A 108 1.45 -5.36 -7.99
C GLU A 108 0.04 -4.93 -8.44
N LEU A 109 -0.16 -3.64 -8.74
CA LEU A 109 -1.45 -3.12 -9.18
C LEU A 109 -1.96 -3.79 -10.46
N MET A 110 -1.07 -4.05 -11.41
CA MET A 110 -1.40 -4.79 -12.64
C MET A 110 -1.86 -6.23 -12.35
N LYS A 111 -1.32 -6.86 -11.32
CA LYS A 111 -1.69 -8.23 -10.94
C LYS A 111 -3.00 -8.30 -10.18
N VAL A 112 -3.18 -7.44 -9.19
CA VAL A 112 -4.37 -7.45 -8.34
C VAL A 112 -5.58 -6.77 -8.98
N LYS A 113 -5.37 -5.91 -9.99
CA LYS A 113 -6.41 -5.26 -10.83
C LYS A 113 -7.55 -4.66 -10.02
N PRO A 114 -7.28 -3.72 -9.10
CA PRO A 114 -8.30 -3.12 -8.27
C PRO A 114 -9.24 -2.22 -9.10
N LYS A 115 -10.38 -1.87 -8.51
CA LYS A 115 -11.25 -0.81 -9.07
C LYS A 115 -10.79 0.57 -8.63
N LYS A 116 -10.38 0.70 -7.36
CA LYS A 116 -9.93 1.98 -6.77
C LYS A 116 -8.61 1.80 -6.03
N VAL A 117 -7.76 2.81 -6.09
CA VAL A 117 -6.48 2.85 -5.37
C VAL A 117 -6.38 4.12 -4.56
N PHE A 118 -6.08 3.99 -3.28
CA PHE A 118 -5.92 5.08 -2.34
C PHE A 118 -4.45 5.22 -1.94
N PHE A 119 -3.85 6.37 -2.25
CA PHE A 119 -2.48 6.70 -1.87
C PHE A 119 -2.47 7.60 -0.65
N PHE A 120 -1.88 7.15 0.46
CA PHE A 120 -1.82 7.90 1.70
C PHE A 120 -0.45 8.58 1.88
N GLY A 121 -0.41 9.91 1.72
CA GLY A 121 0.82 10.70 1.87
C GLY A 121 1.89 10.41 0.81
N ILE A 122 1.48 9.87 -0.32
CA ILE A 122 2.36 9.52 -1.43
C ILE A 122 1.93 10.30 -2.66
N ASP A 123 2.89 10.95 -3.29
CA ASP A 123 2.67 11.59 -4.58
C ASP A 123 3.28 10.76 -5.69
N ILE A 124 2.41 10.21 -6.54
CA ILE A 124 2.79 9.53 -7.78
C ILE A 124 2.20 10.35 -8.91
N PRO A 125 3.02 10.78 -9.88
CA PRO A 125 2.51 11.48 -11.05
C PRO A 125 1.48 10.64 -11.81
N ASP A 126 0.38 11.27 -12.20
CA ASP A 126 -0.74 10.60 -12.85
C ASP A 126 -0.34 9.99 -14.20
N GLU A 127 0.62 10.63 -14.91
CA GLU A 127 1.14 10.13 -16.18
C GLU A 127 1.73 8.73 -16.06
N ILE A 128 2.30 8.40 -14.92
CA ILE A 128 2.90 7.09 -14.68
C ILE A 128 1.84 6.01 -14.52
N LEU A 129 0.75 6.34 -13.85
CA LEU A 129 -0.37 5.43 -13.70
C LEU A 129 -1.08 5.22 -15.02
N GLN A 130 -1.23 6.26 -15.84
CA GLN A 130 -1.80 6.18 -17.18
C GLN A 130 -0.92 5.39 -18.15
N PHE A 131 0.40 5.60 -18.10
CA PHE A 131 1.35 4.91 -18.97
C PHE A 131 1.34 3.39 -18.77
N ALA A 132 1.04 2.92 -17.59
CA ALA A 132 0.92 1.48 -17.30
C ALA A 132 -0.34 0.84 -17.91
N GLY A 133 -1.20 1.60 -18.59
CA GLY A 133 -2.44 1.10 -19.21
C GLY A 133 -3.47 0.61 -18.18
N ILE A 134 -3.33 1.03 -16.94
CA ILE A 134 -4.15 0.56 -15.83
C ILE A 134 -5.40 1.45 -15.73
N LYS A 135 -6.56 0.81 -15.76
CA LYS A 135 -7.86 1.48 -15.61
C LYS A 135 -8.39 1.26 -14.20
N PHE A 136 -8.04 2.15 -13.29
CA PHE A 136 -8.63 2.21 -11.96
C PHE A 136 -8.74 3.67 -11.51
N ASP A 137 -9.67 3.94 -10.60
CA ASP A 137 -9.81 5.27 -10.02
C ASP A 137 -8.69 5.48 -8.97
N VAL A 138 -8.05 6.64 -9.00
CA VAL A 138 -6.96 7.02 -8.11
C VAL A 138 -7.39 8.12 -7.16
N TYR A 139 -7.16 7.92 -5.88
CA TYR A 139 -7.45 8.88 -4.82
C TYR A 139 -6.20 9.19 -4.02
N LYS A 140 -5.83 10.47 -3.95
CA LYS A 140 -4.71 10.96 -3.13
C LYS A 140 -5.25 11.42 -1.78
N MET A 141 -4.74 10.82 -0.72
CA MET A 141 -5.11 11.07 0.66
C MET A 141 -3.90 11.62 1.42
N ASN A 142 -4.15 12.38 2.47
CA ASN A 142 -3.08 12.80 3.37
C ASN A 142 -2.47 11.60 4.10
N ASN A 143 -1.25 11.77 4.62
CA ASN A 143 -0.58 10.73 5.36
C ASN A 143 -1.37 10.41 6.66
N LEU A 144 -1.62 9.14 6.91
CA LEU A 144 -2.34 8.69 8.12
C LEU A 144 -1.63 9.08 9.42
N LEU A 145 -0.31 9.25 9.40
CA LEU A 145 0.44 9.76 10.55
C LEU A 145 0.09 11.19 10.91
N SER A 146 -0.56 11.96 10.01
CA SER A 146 -1.07 13.29 10.35
C SER A 146 -2.09 13.24 11.50
N ILE A 147 -2.83 12.14 11.62
CA ILE A 147 -3.74 11.90 12.74
C ILE A 147 -2.95 11.70 14.04
N TYR A 148 -1.91 10.87 13.98
CA TYR A 148 -1.05 10.60 15.13
C TYR A 148 -0.38 11.88 15.69
N TYR A 149 0.06 12.75 14.78
CA TYR A 149 0.67 14.02 15.17
C TYR A 149 -0.35 15.15 15.47
N GLY A 150 -1.64 14.84 15.49
CA GLY A 150 -2.70 15.81 15.78
C GLY A 150 -2.88 16.90 14.72
N LYS A 151 -2.33 16.72 13.52
CA LYS A 151 -2.45 17.67 12.41
C LYS A 151 -3.79 17.59 11.70
N GLU A 152 -4.43 16.43 11.75
CA GLU A 152 -5.75 16.16 11.17
C GLU A 152 -6.61 15.33 12.11
N ARG A 153 -7.93 15.45 11.97
CA ARG A 153 -8.86 14.68 12.78
C ARG A 153 -9.22 13.36 12.10
N LEU A 154 -9.30 12.31 12.89
CA LEU A 154 -9.75 11.00 12.39
C LEU A 154 -11.13 11.07 11.73
N THR A 155 -12.04 11.89 12.29
CA THR A 155 -13.39 12.11 11.76
C THR A 155 -13.41 12.65 10.34
N ASP A 156 -12.44 13.50 10.00
CA ASP A 156 -12.34 14.11 8.67
C ASP A 156 -11.90 13.06 7.63
N PHE A 157 -10.97 12.20 8.01
CA PHE A 157 -10.59 11.03 7.19
C PHE A 157 -11.78 10.08 6.98
N ILE A 158 -12.50 9.74 8.04
CA ILE A 158 -13.69 8.87 7.95
C ILE A 158 -14.73 9.48 6.99
N THR A 159 -15.01 10.76 7.14
CA THR A 159 -15.97 11.47 6.28
C THR A 159 -15.55 11.44 4.82
N LYS A 160 -14.26 11.73 4.55
CA LYS A 160 -13.71 11.70 3.20
C LYS A 160 -13.75 10.30 2.60
N MET A 161 -13.38 9.27 3.36
CA MET A 161 -13.42 7.89 2.89
C MET A 161 -14.84 7.42 2.56
N LYS A 162 -15.84 7.78 3.38
CA LYS A 162 -17.26 7.46 3.11
C LYS A 162 -17.77 8.07 1.81
N GLN A 163 -17.23 9.19 1.39
CA GLN A 163 -17.61 9.83 0.12
C GLN A 163 -16.96 9.17 -1.10
N LEU A 164 -15.81 8.51 -0.91
CA LEU A 164 -15.01 7.95 -1.98
C LEU A 164 -15.21 6.43 -2.18
N LEU A 165 -15.61 5.71 -1.13
CA LEU A 165 -15.90 4.27 -1.15
C LEU A 165 -17.34 3.98 -1.52
#